data_a3d19e302e361b74a39f0c9d6c22a68b
#
_entry.id   a3d19e302e361b74a39f0c9d6c22a68b
#
_cell.length_a   1.000
_cell.length_b   1.000
_cell.length_c   1.000
_cell.angle_alpha   90.00
_cell.angle_beta   90.00
_cell.angle_gamma   90.00
#
_symmetry.space_group_name_H-M   'P 1'
#
loop_
_entity.id
_entity.type
_entity.pdbx_description
1 polymer ?
#
loop_
_entity_poly.entity_id
_entity_poly.type
_entity_poly.pdbx_seq_one_letter_code
_entity_poly.pdbx_strand_id
1 'polypeptide(L)'
;ITGEPFLEGNIGFSERLREWQNGAADNDTELVLRIHEPLPDTPDWWGLEVSVRVLGGAPEPLIPSAIDAASYTTATRLWGRATDAYPALLDSIPSGYGEDRLLTTTQVTDFVTRGVDLVRAQGVVVMLPRAWVSAPVSVRLHVTPGEDEQAARSAVSGAKVGLDAIMDYQWQVALGETVLSPAELFDIVQEQSGLVHLRDGWVQADPLLLRRAAEFIAAKSGKRRKKALRQADLESTQQG
;
A
#
# COMPACT_ATOMS: atom_id res chain seq x y z
N ILE A 1 24.28 -47.23 -55.11
CA ILE A 1 24.03 -46.04 -54.20
C ILE A 1 22.86 -46.38 -53.32
N THR A 2 23.14 -46.91 -52.13
CA THR A 2 22.18 -47.28 -51.11
C THR A 2 21.85 -46.04 -50.31
N GLY A 3 20.63 -45.56 -50.45
CA GLY A 3 20.10 -44.50 -49.65
C GLY A 3 19.70 -45.05 -48.27
N GLU A 4 20.50 -44.81 -47.24
CA GLU A 4 20.07 -45.02 -45.87
C GLU A 4 19.09 -43.90 -45.47
N PRO A 5 17.99 -44.22 -44.79
CA PRO A 5 17.03 -43.19 -44.35
C PRO A 5 17.60 -42.39 -43.21
N PHE A 6 17.62 -41.08 -43.38
CA PHE A 6 17.98 -40.05 -42.42
C PHE A 6 16.94 -39.97 -41.31
N LEU A 7 16.75 -41.02 -40.49
CA LEU A 7 15.68 -41.09 -39.50
C LEU A 7 16.14 -41.00 -38.06
N GLU A 8 17.42 -41.05 -37.76
CA GLU A 8 17.90 -40.99 -36.36
C GLU A 8 18.30 -39.57 -35.86
N GLY A 9 18.33 -38.58 -36.78
CA GLY A 9 18.67 -37.20 -36.42
C GLY A 9 17.49 -36.32 -35.94
N ASN A 10 16.25 -36.78 -36.12
CA ASN A 10 15.09 -35.89 -36.04
C ASN A 10 14.44 -35.76 -34.66
N ILE A 11 14.63 -36.73 -33.76
CA ILE A 11 14.01 -36.68 -32.45
C ILE A 11 14.70 -35.62 -31.59
N GLY A 12 16.02 -35.58 -31.55
CA GLY A 12 16.75 -34.59 -30.76
C GLY A 12 16.63 -33.15 -31.32
N PHE A 13 16.41 -33.01 -32.64
CA PHE A 13 16.16 -31.70 -33.26
C PHE A 13 14.75 -31.19 -32.96
N SER A 14 13.76 -32.06 -33.01
CA SER A 14 12.38 -31.70 -32.65
C SER A 14 12.22 -31.39 -31.17
N GLU A 15 12.94 -32.08 -30.28
CA GLU A 15 13.00 -31.76 -28.85
C GLU A 15 13.67 -30.42 -28.58
N ARG A 16 14.84 -30.17 -29.20
CA ARG A 16 15.53 -28.88 -29.09
C ARG A 16 14.74 -27.73 -29.70
N LEU A 17 14.02 -27.97 -30.79
CA LEU A 17 13.15 -26.98 -31.42
C LEU A 17 11.94 -26.66 -30.49
N ARG A 18 11.36 -27.69 -29.84
CA ARG A 18 10.30 -27.47 -28.84
C ARG A 18 10.83 -26.77 -27.60
N GLU A 19 12.01 -27.13 -27.10
CA GLU A 19 12.67 -26.43 -25.99
C GLU A 19 12.97 -24.97 -26.34
N TRP A 20 13.44 -24.72 -27.59
CA TRP A 20 13.68 -23.37 -28.06
C TRP A 20 12.37 -22.59 -28.25
N GLN A 21 11.34 -23.20 -28.84
CA GLN A 21 10.01 -22.59 -28.98
C GLN A 21 9.36 -22.33 -27.61
N ASN A 22 9.49 -23.26 -26.68
CA ASN A 22 8.99 -23.07 -25.31
C ASN A 22 9.78 -21.97 -24.57
N GLY A 23 11.10 -21.93 -24.74
CA GLY A 23 11.94 -20.88 -24.17
C GLY A 23 11.69 -19.50 -24.80
N ALA A 24 11.37 -19.44 -26.10
CA ALA A 24 10.98 -18.20 -26.78
C ALA A 24 9.58 -17.74 -26.28
N ALA A 25 8.62 -18.68 -26.21
CA ALA A 25 7.28 -18.39 -25.66
C ALA A 25 7.32 -17.95 -24.20
N ASP A 26 8.25 -18.49 -23.41
CA ASP A 26 8.47 -18.06 -22.01
C ASP A 26 8.93 -16.61 -21.90
N ASN A 27 9.74 -16.12 -22.85
CA ASN A 27 10.23 -14.73 -22.82
C ASN A 27 9.17 -13.71 -23.23
N ASP A 28 8.14 -14.13 -23.94
CA ASP A 28 7.11 -13.25 -24.52
C ASP A 28 5.79 -13.27 -23.72
N THR A 29 5.65 -14.21 -22.78
CA THR A 29 4.44 -14.38 -21.96
C THR A 29 4.70 -13.95 -20.53
N GLU A 30 3.94 -12.99 -20.06
CA GLU A 30 3.98 -12.47 -18.70
C GLU A 30 2.68 -12.78 -17.97
N LEU A 31 2.79 -13.29 -16.75
CA LEU A 31 1.67 -13.31 -15.80
C LEU A 31 1.56 -11.95 -15.11
N VAL A 32 0.37 -11.38 -15.13
CA VAL A 32 0.08 -10.07 -14.52
C VAL A 32 -0.93 -10.25 -13.41
N LEU A 33 -0.56 -9.87 -12.20
CA LEU A 33 -1.46 -9.76 -11.07
C LEU A 33 -1.81 -8.29 -10.86
N ARG A 34 -3.08 -7.94 -10.90
CA ARG A 34 -3.56 -6.58 -10.68
C ARG A 34 -4.49 -6.53 -9.49
N ILE A 35 -4.19 -5.65 -8.53
CA ILE A 35 -5.09 -5.36 -7.41
C ILE A 35 -6.07 -4.27 -7.83
N HIS A 36 -7.35 -4.54 -7.56
CA HIS A 36 -8.45 -3.59 -7.71
C HIS A 36 -8.97 -3.19 -6.34
N GLU A 37 -9.22 -1.90 -6.17
CA GLU A 37 -9.83 -1.37 -4.95
C GLU A 37 -11.26 -1.87 -4.79
N PRO A 38 -11.77 -1.97 -3.54
CA PRO A 38 -13.14 -2.35 -3.27
C PRO A 38 -14.14 -1.45 -4.00
N LEU A 39 -15.20 -2.04 -4.49
CA LEU A 39 -16.32 -1.29 -5.04
C LEU A 39 -17.20 -0.76 -3.89
N PRO A 40 -17.95 0.34 -4.10
CA PRO A 40 -18.88 0.88 -3.10
C PRO A 40 -19.88 -0.15 -2.55
N ASP A 41 -20.31 -1.08 -3.41
CA ASP A 41 -21.27 -2.15 -3.07
C ASP A 41 -20.62 -3.32 -2.32
N THR A 42 -19.29 -3.45 -2.36
CA THR A 42 -18.50 -4.51 -1.73
C THR A 42 -17.26 -3.96 -1.04
N PRO A 43 -17.41 -3.09 -0.02
CA PRO A 43 -16.32 -2.31 0.56
C PRO A 43 -15.23 -3.16 1.25
N ASP A 44 -15.56 -4.38 1.63
CA ASP A 44 -14.66 -5.29 2.35
C ASP A 44 -13.83 -6.19 1.42
N TRP A 45 -14.11 -6.16 0.11
CA TRP A 45 -13.53 -7.09 -0.85
C TRP A 45 -12.70 -6.40 -1.92
N TRP A 46 -11.44 -6.78 -1.97
CA TRP A 46 -10.48 -6.38 -2.98
C TRP A 46 -10.44 -7.40 -4.10
N GLY A 47 -10.37 -6.94 -5.35
CA GLY A 47 -10.17 -7.82 -6.49
C GLY A 47 -8.68 -8.08 -6.73
N LEU A 48 -8.31 -9.34 -6.94
CA LEU A 48 -7.04 -9.73 -7.55
C LEU A 48 -7.35 -10.33 -8.92
N GLU A 49 -7.10 -9.56 -9.97
CA GLU A 49 -7.18 -10.01 -11.35
C GLU A 49 -5.91 -10.79 -11.72
N VAL A 50 -6.07 -11.97 -12.27
CA VAL A 50 -4.98 -12.83 -12.78
C VAL A 50 -5.08 -12.89 -14.29
N SER A 51 -4.19 -12.19 -14.96
CA SER A 51 -4.20 -12.02 -16.40
C SER A 51 -2.86 -12.37 -17.06
N VAL A 52 -2.88 -12.58 -18.36
CA VAL A 52 -1.72 -12.92 -19.18
C VAL A 52 -1.49 -11.81 -20.19
N ARG A 53 -0.26 -11.40 -20.35
CA ARG A 53 0.16 -10.45 -21.38
C ARG A 53 1.18 -11.12 -22.29
N VAL A 54 0.89 -11.13 -23.59
CA VAL A 54 1.77 -11.69 -24.62
C VAL A 54 2.39 -10.55 -25.42
N LEU A 55 3.71 -10.56 -25.60
CA LEU A 55 4.46 -9.60 -26.43
C LEU A 55 4.16 -8.12 -26.11
N GLY A 56 3.90 -7.78 -24.84
CA GLY A 56 3.57 -6.42 -24.46
C GLY A 56 2.18 -5.94 -24.90
N GLY A 57 1.31 -6.87 -25.35
CA GLY A 57 -0.10 -6.63 -25.66
C GLY A 57 -0.94 -6.24 -24.46
N ALA A 58 -2.24 -6.15 -24.64
CA ALA A 58 -3.18 -5.96 -23.54
C ALA A 58 -3.22 -7.23 -22.69
N PRO A 59 -3.36 -7.11 -21.34
CA PRO A 59 -3.60 -8.28 -20.49
C PRO A 59 -4.96 -8.91 -20.82
N GLU A 60 -4.97 -10.24 -20.94
CA GLU A 60 -6.17 -11.06 -21.14
C GLU A 60 -6.35 -11.99 -19.94
N PRO A 61 -7.58 -12.36 -19.57
CA PRO A 61 -7.83 -13.20 -18.39
C PRO A 61 -7.20 -14.57 -18.56
N LEU A 62 -6.69 -15.15 -17.46
CA LEU A 62 -6.10 -16.50 -17.46
C LEU A 62 -7.20 -17.57 -17.59
N ILE A 63 -7.74 -17.71 -18.79
CA ILE A 63 -8.79 -18.65 -19.16
C ILE A 63 -8.36 -19.40 -20.42
N PRO A 64 -8.53 -20.76 -20.48
CA PRO A 64 -8.07 -21.55 -21.63
C PRO A 64 -8.66 -21.12 -22.97
N SER A 65 -9.86 -20.53 -22.99
CA SER A 65 -10.54 -20.08 -24.20
C SER A 65 -10.13 -18.68 -24.66
N ALA A 66 -9.45 -17.91 -23.82
CA ALA A 66 -9.09 -16.51 -24.11
C ALA A 66 -7.68 -16.38 -24.72
N ILE A 67 -6.81 -17.33 -24.46
CA ILE A 67 -5.39 -17.28 -24.87
C ILE A 67 -4.96 -18.59 -25.54
N ASP A 68 -3.87 -18.54 -26.30
CA ASP A 68 -3.32 -19.74 -26.93
C ASP A 68 -2.75 -20.73 -25.92
N ALA A 69 -2.68 -22.01 -26.30
CA ALA A 69 -2.31 -23.10 -25.40
C ALA A 69 -0.88 -22.99 -24.84
N ALA A 70 0.07 -22.42 -25.59
CA ALA A 70 1.45 -22.26 -25.12
C ALA A 70 1.54 -21.17 -24.06
N SER A 71 0.93 -20.01 -24.33
CA SER A 71 0.83 -18.90 -23.35
C SER A 71 0.06 -19.29 -22.10
N TYR A 72 -1.04 -20.07 -22.27
CA TYR A 72 -1.80 -20.60 -21.11
C TYR A 72 -0.93 -21.50 -20.23
N THR A 73 -0.18 -22.42 -20.84
CA THR A 73 0.71 -23.36 -20.12
C THR A 73 1.80 -22.57 -19.36
N THR A 74 2.42 -21.60 -20.01
CA THR A 74 3.46 -20.75 -19.41
C THR A 74 2.89 -19.94 -18.25
N ALA A 75 1.75 -19.27 -18.45
CA ALA A 75 1.11 -18.48 -17.42
C ALA A 75 0.65 -19.31 -16.21
N THR A 76 0.09 -20.50 -16.45
CA THR A 76 -0.30 -21.44 -15.36
C THR A 76 0.91 -21.89 -14.55
N ARG A 77 2.07 -22.12 -15.22
CA ARG A 77 3.31 -22.45 -14.51
C ARG A 77 3.81 -21.25 -13.67
N LEU A 78 3.73 -20.03 -14.20
CA LEU A 78 4.09 -18.82 -13.47
C LEU A 78 3.14 -18.59 -12.26
N TRP A 79 1.85 -18.87 -12.44
CA TRP A 79 0.87 -18.84 -11.36
C TRP A 79 1.21 -19.85 -10.26
N GLY A 80 1.54 -21.09 -10.63
CA GLY A 80 2.01 -22.10 -9.67
C GLY A 80 3.24 -21.63 -8.89
N ARG A 81 4.24 -21.06 -9.57
CA ARG A 81 5.44 -20.51 -8.91
C ARG A 81 5.12 -19.34 -7.99
N ALA A 82 4.18 -18.47 -8.37
CA ALA A 82 3.73 -17.35 -7.54
C ALA A 82 3.04 -17.83 -6.26
N THR A 83 2.16 -18.84 -6.38
CA THR A 83 1.46 -19.43 -5.23
C THR A 83 2.38 -20.28 -4.35
N ASP A 84 3.40 -20.92 -4.92
CA ASP A 84 4.43 -21.63 -4.13
C ASP A 84 5.30 -20.63 -3.33
N ALA A 85 5.64 -19.48 -3.94
CA ALA A 85 6.43 -18.44 -3.29
C ALA A 85 5.63 -17.68 -2.22
N TYR A 86 4.34 -17.52 -2.42
CA TYR A 86 3.43 -16.85 -1.48
C TYR A 86 2.09 -17.62 -1.38
N PRO A 87 2.03 -18.70 -0.58
CA PRO A 87 0.86 -19.59 -0.49
C PRO A 87 -0.43 -18.91 -0.02
N ALA A 88 -0.33 -17.80 0.71
CA ALA A 88 -1.50 -17.05 1.18
C ALA A 88 -2.40 -16.51 0.02
N LEU A 89 -1.92 -16.49 -1.23
CA LEU A 89 -2.78 -16.24 -2.38
C LEU A 89 -3.89 -17.28 -2.53
N LEU A 90 -3.64 -18.53 -2.15
CA LEU A 90 -4.61 -19.63 -2.24
C LEU A 90 -5.65 -19.59 -1.11
N ASP A 91 -5.36 -18.88 -0.01
CA ASP A 91 -6.30 -18.68 1.10
C ASP A 91 -7.39 -17.64 0.76
N SER A 92 -7.25 -16.94 -0.35
CA SER A 92 -8.24 -15.99 -0.87
C SER A 92 -9.41 -16.71 -1.54
N ILE A 93 -10.54 -16.03 -1.65
CA ILE A 93 -11.76 -16.60 -2.24
C ILE A 93 -11.68 -16.53 -3.77
N PRO A 94 -11.86 -17.64 -4.51
CA PRO A 94 -11.99 -17.58 -5.97
C PRO A 94 -13.18 -16.69 -6.38
N SER A 95 -12.98 -15.81 -7.33
CA SER A 95 -14.05 -14.93 -7.83
C SER A 95 -15.07 -15.67 -8.71
N GLY A 96 -14.69 -16.87 -9.19
CA GLY A 96 -15.45 -17.65 -10.16
C GLY A 96 -15.14 -17.30 -11.62
N TYR A 97 -14.18 -16.41 -11.86
CA TYR A 97 -13.72 -16.04 -13.19
C TYR A 97 -12.22 -16.33 -13.33
N GLY A 98 -11.87 -17.36 -14.09
CA GLY A 98 -10.47 -17.82 -14.23
C GLY A 98 -9.80 -18.08 -12.88
N GLU A 99 -8.63 -17.51 -12.72
CA GLU A 99 -7.86 -17.56 -11.46
C GLU A 99 -8.03 -16.30 -10.60
N ASP A 100 -8.95 -15.41 -10.97
CA ASP A 100 -9.23 -14.18 -10.21
C ASP A 100 -9.69 -14.49 -8.79
N ARG A 101 -9.29 -13.63 -7.85
CA ARG A 101 -9.51 -13.83 -6.41
C ARG A 101 -10.12 -12.61 -5.74
N LEU A 102 -10.82 -12.85 -4.65
CA LEU A 102 -11.27 -11.83 -3.71
C LEU A 102 -10.45 -11.91 -2.43
N LEU A 103 -9.92 -10.79 -2.01
CA LEU A 103 -9.10 -10.66 -0.81
C LEU A 103 -9.78 -9.71 0.17
N THR A 104 -9.59 -9.98 1.46
CA THR A 104 -9.90 -9.01 2.52
C THR A 104 -8.81 -7.93 2.60
N THR A 105 -9.10 -6.80 3.24
CA THR A 105 -8.10 -5.73 3.46
C THR A 105 -6.85 -6.25 4.18
N THR A 106 -7.00 -7.16 5.13
CA THR A 106 -5.87 -7.80 5.82
C THR A 106 -5.00 -8.62 4.87
N GLN A 107 -5.61 -9.42 4.00
CA GLN A 107 -4.89 -10.23 2.99
C GLN A 107 -4.17 -9.34 1.97
N VAL A 108 -4.80 -8.25 1.51
CA VAL A 108 -4.14 -7.30 0.60
C VAL A 108 -2.98 -6.59 1.29
N THR A 109 -3.16 -6.16 2.53
CA THR A 109 -2.08 -5.53 3.31
C THR A 109 -0.87 -6.47 3.45
N ASP A 110 -1.12 -7.74 3.79
CA ASP A 110 -0.08 -8.75 3.89
C ASP A 110 0.60 -9.04 2.55
N PHE A 111 -0.19 -9.17 1.48
CA PHE A 111 0.32 -9.35 0.13
C PHE A 111 1.21 -8.19 -0.32
N VAL A 112 0.77 -6.96 -0.11
CA VAL A 112 1.55 -5.77 -0.50
C VAL A 112 2.84 -5.65 0.31
N THR A 113 2.80 -6.00 1.59
CA THR A 113 3.96 -5.86 2.48
C THR A 113 4.99 -6.97 2.29
N ARG A 114 4.57 -8.20 2.05
CA ARG A 114 5.43 -9.39 2.01
C ARG A 114 5.35 -10.17 0.70
N GLY A 115 4.17 -10.26 0.11
CA GLY A 115 3.91 -11.11 -1.04
C GLY A 115 4.44 -10.53 -2.34
N VAL A 116 4.32 -9.23 -2.57
CA VAL A 116 4.66 -8.57 -3.83
C VAL A 116 6.09 -8.85 -4.27
N ASP A 117 7.06 -8.70 -3.36
CA ASP A 117 8.47 -8.91 -3.70
C ASP A 117 8.77 -10.40 -3.95
N LEU A 118 8.15 -11.32 -3.19
CA LEU A 118 8.28 -12.75 -3.37
C LEU A 118 7.74 -13.19 -4.75
N VAL A 119 6.57 -12.68 -5.13
CA VAL A 119 5.91 -13.00 -6.38
C VAL A 119 6.67 -12.38 -7.57
N ARG A 120 7.11 -11.14 -7.46
CA ARG A 120 7.95 -10.48 -8.48
C ARG A 120 9.27 -11.22 -8.73
N ALA A 121 9.86 -11.79 -7.69
CA ALA A 121 11.08 -12.60 -7.82
C ALA A 121 10.87 -13.87 -8.65
N GLN A 122 9.61 -14.30 -8.85
CA GLN A 122 9.25 -15.41 -9.74
C GLN A 122 9.03 -14.99 -11.20
N GLY A 123 9.26 -13.72 -11.54
CA GLY A 123 9.05 -13.18 -12.88
C GLY A 123 7.60 -12.77 -13.17
N VAL A 124 6.78 -12.60 -12.14
CA VAL A 124 5.39 -12.18 -12.26
C VAL A 124 5.28 -10.65 -12.14
N VAL A 125 4.52 -10.03 -13.02
CA VAL A 125 4.25 -8.59 -12.99
C VAL A 125 3.15 -8.32 -11.97
N VAL A 126 3.40 -7.46 -10.99
CA VAL A 126 2.39 -7.05 -10.01
C VAL A 126 2.07 -5.57 -10.20
N MET A 127 0.80 -5.28 -10.50
CA MET A 127 0.25 -3.94 -10.69
C MET A 127 -0.59 -3.56 -9.47
N LEU A 128 -0.17 -2.49 -8.81
CA LEU A 128 -0.87 -1.91 -7.66
C LEU A 128 -1.61 -0.63 -8.12
N PRO A 129 -2.71 -0.24 -7.45
CA PRO A 129 -3.38 1.03 -7.72
C PRO A 129 -2.40 2.21 -7.64
N ARG A 130 -2.53 3.17 -8.54
CA ARG A 130 -1.62 4.33 -8.62
C ARG A 130 -1.64 5.21 -7.37
N ALA A 131 -2.77 5.24 -6.67
CA ALA A 131 -2.94 5.99 -5.43
C ALA A 131 -2.12 5.42 -4.25
N TRP A 132 -1.61 4.19 -4.37
CA TRP A 132 -0.77 3.55 -3.34
C TRP A 132 0.70 3.96 -3.42
N VAL A 133 0.94 5.15 -3.86
CA VAL A 133 2.26 5.76 -3.65
C VAL A 133 2.42 5.85 -2.13
N SER A 134 3.48 5.20 -1.61
CA SER A 134 3.83 5.29 -0.18
C SER A 134 3.74 6.74 0.28
N ALA A 135 2.66 7.06 1.01
CA ALA A 135 2.47 8.41 1.48
C ALA A 135 3.37 8.63 2.69
N PRO A 136 4.29 9.60 2.65
CA PRO A 136 5.15 9.87 3.77
C PRO A 136 4.33 10.33 4.97
N VAL A 137 4.58 9.69 6.11
CA VAL A 137 4.07 10.16 7.40
C VAL A 137 4.88 11.36 7.82
N SER A 138 4.24 12.50 8.02
CA SER A 138 4.89 13.73 8.47
C SER A 138 4.20 14.31 9.69
N VAL A 139 4.98 14.91 10.59
CA VAL A 139 4.47 15.68 11.72
C VAL A 139 4.65 17.14 11.41
N ARG A 140 3.56 17.87 11.33
CA ARG A 140 3.53 19.29 11.00
C ARG A 140 3.19 20.10 12.26
N LEU A 141 3.81 21.26 12.41
CA LEU A 141 3.45 22.24 13.42
C LEU A 141 2.55 23.28 12.75
N HIS A 142 1.30 23.29 13.15
CA HIS A 142 0.37 24.35 12.76
C HIS A 142 0.42 25.47 13.78
N VAL A 143 0.66 26.68 13.30
CA VAL A 143 0.75 27.87 14.14
C VAL A 143 -0.40 28.78 13.76
N THR A 144 -1.32 29.00 14.69
CA THR A 144 -2.40 29.97 14.53
C THR A 144 -2.12 31.19 15.40
N PRO A 145 -2.37 32.43 14.92
CA PRO A 145 -2.38 33.58 15.79
C PRO A 145 -3.41 33.35 16.89
N GLY A 146 -3.02 33.51 18.16
CA GLY A 146 -3.94 33.40 19.28
C GLY A 146 -5.04 34.46 19.18
N GLU A 147 -6.28 34.07 19.48
CA GLU A 147 -7.46 34.97 19.42
C GLU A 147 -7.46 36.03 20.53
N ASP A 148 -6.49 36.01 21.44
CA ASP A 148 -6.40 36.99 22.50
C ASP A 148 -5.86 38.35 22.02
N GLU A 149 -6.77 39.19 21.51
CA GLU A 149 -6.48 40.61 21.23
C GLU A 149 -5.91 41.34 22.47
N GLN A 150 -6.22 40.83 23.67
CA GLN A 150 -5.74 41.36 24.94
C GLN A 150 -4.25 41.11 25.16
N ALA A 151 -3.75 39.92 24.75
CA ALA A 151 -2.32 39.58 24.81
C ALA A 151 -1.50 40.40 23.78
N ALA A 152 -2.07 40.65 22.64
CA ALA A 152 -1.43 41.52 21.61
C ALA A 152 -1.31 42.98 22.10
N ARG A 153 -2.29 43.53 22.81
CA ARG A 153 -2.25 44.86 23.38
C ARG A 153 -1.26 45.00 24.54
N SER A 154 -1.09 43.94 25.34
CA SER A 154 -0.11 43.89 26.43
C SER A 154 1.33 43.79 25.93
N ALA A 155 1.57 43.21 24.76
CA ALA A 155 2.90 43.18 24.14
C ALA A 155 3.42 44.56 23.71
N VAL A 156 2.53 45.51 23.40
CA VAL A 156 2.87 46.89 23.02
C VAL A 156 3.30 47.69 24.23
N SER A 157 2.94 47.32 25.44
CA SER A 157 3.26 48.06 26.68
C SER A 157 4.53 47.58 27.41
N GLY A 158 5.44 46.86 26.77
CA GLY A 158 6.79 46.59 27.25
C GLY A 158 6.90 45.45 28.28
N ALA A 159 5.84 44.72 28.58
CA ALA A 159 5.93 43.46 29.31
C ALA A 159 6.52 42.38 28.39
N LYS A 160 7.53 41.64 28.86
CA LYS A 160 8.09 40.48 28.17
C LYS A 160 7.05 39.33 28.14
N VAL A 161 6.04 39.47 27.29
CA VAL A 161 5.15 38.36 26.97
C VAL A 161 5.94 37.50 25.96
N GLY A 162 6.32 36.31 26.38
CA GLY A 162 7.04 35.39 25.51
C GLY A 162 6.17 35.08 24.28
N LEU A 163 6.79 34.85 23.11
CA LEU A 163 6.16 34.45 21.84
C LEU A 163 5.16 33.29 22.02
N ASP A 164 5.32 32.48 23.08
CA ASP A 164 4.43 31.38 23.47
C ASP A 164 3.01 31.81 23.89
N ALA A 165 2.81 33.08 24.23
CA ALA A 165 1.51 33.60 24.66
C ALA A 165 0.67 34.18 23.52
N ILE A 166 1.30 34.44 22.37
CA ILE A 166 0.67 35.10 21.21
C ILE A 166 0.29 34.12 20.12
N MET A 167 0.82 32.90 20.17
CA MET A 167 0.63 31.89 19.12
C MET A 167 0.13 30.57 19.69
N ASP A 168 -0.93 30.06 19.13
CA ASP A 168 -1.40 28.70 19.42
C ASP A 168 -0.70 27.70 18.48
N TYR A 169 0.00 26.74 19.09
CA TYR A 169 0.76 25.72 18.36
C TYR A 169 0.01 24.40 18.45
N GLN A 170 -0.38 23.85 17.32
CA GLN A 170 -1.00 22.55 17.22
C GLN A 170 -0.14 21.60 16.37
N TRP A 171 0.26 20.49 16.98
CA TRP A 171 0.93 19.42 16.26
C TRP A 171 -0.10 18.59 15.50
N GLN A 172 0.16 18.36 14.22
CA GLN A 172 -0.71 17.58 13.34
C GLN A 172 0.10 16.48 12.67
N VAL A 173 -0.49 15.30 12.48
CA VAL A 173 0.05 14.25 11.63
C VAL A 173 -0.56 14.40 10.26
N ALA A 174 0.28 14.34 9.22
CA ALA A 174 -0.20 14.26 7.85
C ALA A 174 0.33 12.99 7.21
N LEU A 175 -0.51 12.39 6.40
CA LEU A 175 -0.21 11.24 5.55
C LEU A 175 -0.26 11.72 4.10
N GLY A 176 0.92 11.86 3.47
CA GLY A 176 1.04 12.60 2.22
C GLY A 176 0.59 14.06 2.39
N GLU A 177 -0.39 14.46 1.59
CA GLU A 177 -0.99 15.80 1.65
C GLU A 177 -2.13 15.92 2.67
N THR A 178 -2.72 14.77 3.11
CA THR A 178 -3.90 14.75 3.97
C THR A 178 -3.52 14.88 5.45
N VAL A 179 -4.02 15.91 6.10
CA VAL A 179 -3.89 16.11 7.55
C VAL A 179 -4.92 15.25 8.27
N LEU A 180 -4.45 14.41 9.20
CA LEU A 180 -5.29 13.54 10.00
C LEU A 180 -5.81 14.27 11.24
N SER A 181 -7.09 14.10 11.51
CA SER A 181 -7.66 14.48 12.82
C SER A 181 -7.15 13.53 13.90
N PRO A 182 -7.19 13.93 15.20
CA PRO A 182 -6.80 13.04 16.31
C PRO A 182 -7.60 11.72 16.35
N ALA A 183 -8.88 11.75 15.97
CA ALA A 183 -9.73 10.57 15.93
C ALA A 183 -9.29 9.62 14.79
N GLU A 184 -9.15 10.14 13.57
CA GLU A 184 -8.66 9.36 12.42
C GLU A 184 -7.29 8.73 12.71
N LEU A 185 -6.36 9.49 13.30
CA LEU A 185 -5.05 8.98 13.69
C LEU A 185 -5.14 7.85 14.72
N PHE A 186 -6.03 7.99 15.70
CA PHE A 186 -6.24 6.97 16.72
C PHE A 186 -6.78 5.67 16.11
N ASP A 187 -7.80 5.77 15.26
CA ASP A 187 -8.42 4.62 14.60
C ASP A 187 -7.40 3.89 13.71
N ILE A 188 -6.66 4.63 12.88
CA ILE A 188 -5.60 4.07 12.02
C ILE A 188 -4.52 3.33 12.82
N VAL A 189 -4.09 3.91 13.95
CA VAL A 189 -3.06 3.29 14.81
C VAL A 189 -3.59 2.03 15.50
N GLN A 190 -4.88 1.98 15.83
CA GLN A 190 -5.52 0.79 16.43
C GLN A 190 -5.67 -0.35 15.42
N GLU A 191 -6.04 -0.05 14.18
CA GLU A 191 -6.20 -1.05 13.13
C GLU A 191 -4.89 -1.70 12.71
N GLN A 192 -3.74 -1.05 12.96
CA GLN A 192 -2.40 -1.53 12.59
C GLN A 192 -2.29 -1.94 11.11
N SER A 193 -3.18 -1.42 10.28
CA SER A 193 -3.21 -1.69 8.86
C SER A 193 -2.14 -0.88 8.13
N GLY A 194 -1.41 -1.52 7.22
CA GLY A 194 -0.51 -0.83 6.28
C GLY A 194 -1.26 -0.11 5.16
N LEU A 195 -2.57 -0.36 5.01
CA LEU A 195 -3.46 0.32 4.07
C LEU A 195 -4.51 1.10 4.87
N VAL A 196 -4.61 2.39 4.57
CA VAL A 196 -5.49 3.32 5.25
C VAL A 196 -6.44 3.93 4.23
N HIS A 197 -7.74 3.86 4.50
CA HIS A 197 -8.74 4.56 3.69
C HIS A 197 -8.87 6.00 4.18
N LEU A 198 -8.46 6.94 3.36
CA LEU A 198 -8.64 8.37 3.58
C LEU A 198 -9.78 8.90 2.70
N ARG A 199 -10.11 10.19 2.84
CA ARG A 199 -11.20 10.86 2.09
C ARG A 199 -11.09 10.71 0.59
N ASP A 200 -9.86 10.64 0.06
CA ASP A 200 -9.56 10.63 -1.37
C ASP A 200 -9.19 9.23 -1.91
N GLY A 201 -9.28 8.17 -1.06
CA GLY A 201 -8.96 6.80 -1.45
C GLY A 201 -8.03 6.07 -0.49
N TRP A 202 -7.53 4.93 -0.93
CA TRP A 202 -6.64 4.08 -0.15
C TRP A 202 -5.18 4.55 -0.28
N VAL A 203 -4.47 4.58 0.85
CA VAL A 203 -3.08 5.01 0.94
C VAL A 203 -2.27 3.99 1.71
N GLN A 204 -1.09 3.66 1.22
CA GLN A 204 -0.14 2.83 1.96
C GLN A 204 0.62 3.69 2.97
N ALA A 205 0.60 3.30 4.22
CA ALA A 205 1.32 3.94 5.31
C ALA A 205 2.11 2.94 6.15
N ASP A 206 3.24 3.37 6.69
CA ASP A 206 4.00 2.56 7.65
C ASP A 206 3.35 2.65 9.04
N PRO A 207 2.79 1.54 9.59
CA PRO A 207 2.12 1.55 10.89
C PRO A 207 3.05 1.93 12.05
N LEU A 208 4.36 1.63 11.93
CA LEU A 208 5.35 1.98 12.96
C LEU A 208 5.61 3.49 12.97
N LEU A 209 5.67 4.12 11.79
CA LEU A 209 5.84 5.57 11.69
C LEU A 209 4.60 6.30 12.19
N LEU A 210 3.40 5.82 11.86
CA LEU A 210 2.14 6.39 12.37
C LEU A 210 2.06 6.31 13.91
N ARG A 211 2.41 5.16 14.49
CA ARG A 211 2.46 5.00 15.95
C ARG A 211 3.44 5.97 16.59
N ARG A 212 4.68 6.07 16.06
CA ARG A 212 5.69 7.01 16.56
C ARG A 212 5.23 8.46 16.46
N ALA A 213 4.55 8.83 15.37
CA ALA A 213 3.99 10.16 15.20
C ALA A 213 2.88 10.45 16.22
N ALA A 214 1.98 9.49 16.48
CA ALA A 214 0.95 9.59 17.49
C ALA A 214 1.53 9.74 18.90
N GLU A 215 2.52 8.91 19.28
CA GLU A 215 3.22 8.98 20.56
C GLU A 215 3.92 10.34 20.75
N PHE A 216 4.57 10.86 19.70
CA PHE A 216 5.20 12.17 19.74
C PHE A 216 4.19 13.29 20.03
N ILE A 217 3.04 13.28 19.36
CA ILE A 217 1.99 14.27 19.59
C ILE A 217 1.42 14.15 21.00
N ALA A 218 1.12 12.95 21.46
CA ALA A 218 0.62 12.72 22.82
C ALA A 218 1.59 13.23 23.88
N ALA A 219 2.89 12.99 23.72
CA ALA A 219 3.93 13.48 24.63
C ALA A 219 4.03 15.01 24.66
N LYS A 220 3.87 15.68 23.51
CA LYS A 220 3.91 17.15 23.40
C LYS A 220 2.65 17.77 23.97
N SER A 221 1.47 17.23 23.67
CA SER A 221 0.19 17.69 24.20
C SER A 221 0.10 17.51 25.72
N GLY A 222 0.61 16.41 26.26
CA GLY A 222 0.65 16.17 27.71
C GLY A 222 1.54 17.17 28.49
N LYS A 223 2.67 17.58 27.91
CA LYS A 223 3.56 18.60 28.50
C LYS A 223 2.86 19.98 28.55
N ARG A 224 2.12 20.33 27.52
CA ARG A 224 1.39 21.59 27.44
C ARG A 224 0.27 21.65 28.49
N ARG A 225 -0.52 20.57 28.62
CA ARG A 225 -1.58 20.47 29.65
C ARG A 225 -1.03 20.62 31.07
N LYS A 226 0.13 20.01 31.38
CA LYS A 226 0.81 20.15 32.67
C LYS A 226 1.33 21.58 32.90
N LYS A 227 1.84 22.26 31.86
CA LYS A 227 2.30 23.66 31.98
C LYS A 227 1.12 24.60 32.21
N ALA A 228 0.02 24.44 31.46
CA ALA A 228 -1.20 25.24 31.65
C ALA A 228 -1.81 25.08 33.03
N LEU A 229 -1.91 23.85 33.57
CA LEU A 229 -2.40 23.59 34.91
C LEU A 229 -1.52 24.24 35.98
N ARG A 230 -0.19 24.14 35.86
CA ARG A 230 0.73 24.80 36.82
C ARG A 230 0.63 26.34 36.77
N GLN A 231 0.36 26.92 35.63
CA GLN A 231 0.21 28.36 35.47
C GLN A 231 -1.12 28.84 36.09
N ALA A 232 -2.21 28.10 35.89
CA ALA A 232 -3.50 28.38 36.50
C ALA A 232 -3.44 28.25 38.04
N ASP A 233 -2.71 27.26 38.59
CA ASP A 233 -2.49 27.11 40.02
C ASP A 233 -1.68 28.28 40.61
N LEU A 234 -0.69 28.81 39.89
CA LEU A 234 0.11 29.96 40.31
C LEU A 234 -0.71 31.25 40.33
N GLU A 235 -1.57 31.45 39.32
CA GLU A 235 -2.45 32.63 39.25
C GLU A 235 -3.54 32.61 40.32
N SER A 236 -4.09 31.45 40.64
CA SER A 236 -5.07 31.32 41.74
C SER A 236 -4.46 31.56 43.12
N THR A 237 -3.15 31.29 43.28
CA THR A 237 -2.44 31.51 44.56
C THR A 237 -2.03 32.98 44.77
N GLN A 238 -2.01 33.80 43.73
CA GLN A 238 -1.68 35.23 43.81
C GLN A 238 -2.90 36.14 44.06
N GLN A 239 -4.11 35.61 43.95
CA GLN A 239 -5.36 36.34 44.15
C GLN A 239 -6.02 36.08 45.52
N GLY A 240 -5.42 35.31 46.41
CA GLY A 240 -5.84 35.04 47.77
C GLY A 240 -4.90 35.72 48.78
#